data_7303f3087c1d6fba1489dbf4689c6c03
#
_entry.id   7303f3087c1d6fba1489dbf4689c6c03
#
_cell.length_a   1.000
_cell.length_b   1.000
_cell.length_c   1.000
_cell.angle_alpha   90.00
_cell.angle_beta   90.00
_cell.angle_gamma   90.00
#
_symmetry.space_group_name_H-M   'P 1'
#
loop_
_entity.id
_entity.type
_entity.pdbx_description
1 polymer ?
#
loop_
_entity_poly.entity_id
_entity_poly.type
_entity_poly.pdbx_seq_one_letter_code
_entity_poly.pdbx_strand_id
1 'polypeptide(L)'
;KNKVYYIGSLEVLVKSLQTIRSKLTKVLKEISRVSKQVNAEAEQVSNRAESLSQGASEQASSIQELSDAIDYISEQVNTTANFANIAEQENVQSHEKIKTCSEYMNELVEAMEMIDGKSKEIIKVIKTIDDIASQTKILSLNATIEASRAGVAGRGFAIVANEVKNLANKSAEAAKNTALLIESTVKAVEKGSYISNVTNQSLQEVVESAEKVSQSVSSIFETARDQSQAVNRISQGLKQISNVVQANCDVVMDSAMASG
;
A
#
# COMPACT_ATOMS: atom_id res chain seq x y z
N LYS A 1 -53.37 -35.10 -87.98
CA LYS A 1 -52.75 -36.09 -87.07
C LYS A 1 -52.45 -37.32 -87.88
N ASN A 2 -51.28 -37.46 -88.51
CA ASN A 2 -50.82 -38.64 -89.21
C ASN A 2 -50.50 -39.74 -88.18
N LYS A 3 -51.41 -40.77 -88.12
CA LYS A 3 -51.06 -42.03 -87.42
C LYS A 3 -50.15 -42.79 -88.38
N VAL A 4 -48.86 -42.74 -88.09
CA VAL A 4 -47.89 -43.63 -88.79
C VAL A 4 -48.03 -45.01 -88.14
N TYR A 5 -48.51 -46.02 -88.92
CA TYR A 5 -48.57 -47.39 -88.50
C TYR A 5 -47.23 -48.07 -88.77
N TYR A 6 -46.55 -48.47 -87.73
CA TYR A 6 -45.31 -49.24 -87.81
C TYR A 6 -45.65 -50.70 -87.74
N ILE A 7 -45.15 -51.49 -88.70
CA ILE A 7 -45.43 -52.95 -88.74
C ILE A 7 -44.31 -53.70 -88.04
N GLY A 8 -44.66 -54.53 -87.01
CA GLY A 8 -43.80 -55.50 -86.42
C GLY A 8 -42.62 -54.90 -85.56
N SER A 9 -41.39 -55.20 -85.95
CA SER A 9 -40.16 -54.81 -85.24
C SER A 9 -39.90 -53.28 -85.16
N LEU A 10 -40.47 -52.49 -86.08
CA LEU A 10 -40.47 -51.02 -86.03
C LEU A 10 -41.28 -50.42 -84.92
N GLU A 11 -42.40 -51.07 -84.54
CA GLU A 11 -43.23 -50.58 -83.41
C GLU A 11 -42.48 -50.74 -82.04
N VAL A 12 -41.75 -51.82 -81.88
CA VAL A 12 -40.92 -52.10 -80.70
C VAL A 12 -39.79 -51.03 -80.62
N LEU A 13 -39.15 -50.72 -81.77
CA LEU A 13 -38.07 -49.71 -81.84
C LEU A 13 -38.62 -48.33 -81.47
N VAL A 14 -39.79 -47.91 -81.99
CA VAL A 14 -40.39 -46.62 -81.67
C VAL A 14 -40.79 -46.52 -80.22
N LYS A 15 -41.36 -47.56 -79.62
CA LYS A 15 -41.64 -47.60 -78.17
C LYS A 15 -40.37 -47.50 -77.32
N SER A 16 -39.33 -48.21 -77.70
CA SER A 16 -38.04 -48.12 -77.02
C SER A 16 -37.41 -46.73 -77.11
N LEU A 17 -37.46 -46.10 -78.31
CA LEU A 17 -37.01 -44.69 -78.48
C LEU A 17 -37.85 -43.70 -77.70
N GLN A 18 -39.17 -43.87 -77.63
CA GLN A 18 -40.04 -43.03 -76.77
C GLN A 18 -39.76 -43.19 -75.31
N THR A 19 -39.46 -44.44 -74.85
CA THR A 19 -39.06 -44.72 -73.46
C THR A 19 -37.75 -44.07 -73.12
N ILE A 20 -36.73 -44.21 -73.99
CA ILE A 20 -35.44 -43.56 -73.83
C ILE A 20 -35.58 -42.01 -73.78
N ARG A 21 -36.38 -41.43 -74.70
CA ARG A 21 -36.66 -40.00 -74.70
C ARG A 21 -37.30 -39.53 -73.40
N SER A 22 -38.32 -40.32 -72.90
CA SER A 22 -38.99 -40.00 -71.63
C SER A 22 -38.03 -40.04 -70.42
N LYS A 23 -37.20 -41.11 -70.35
CA LYS A 23 -36.14 -41.25 -69.33
C LYS A 23 -35.14 -40.14 -69.39
N LEU A 24 -34.59 -39.82 -70.58
CA LEU A 24 -33.65 -38.71 -70.79
C LEU A 24 -34.27 -37.37 -70.36
N THR A 25 -35.51 -37.09 -70.76
CA THR A 25 -36.20 -35.84 -70.37
C THR A 25 -36.36 -35.74 -68.83
N LYS A 26 -36.66 -36.88 -68.16
CA LYS A 26 -36.75 -36.93 -66.71
C LYS A 26 -35.40 -36.69 -66.06
N VAL A 27 -34.32 -37.29 -66.54
CA VAL A 27 -32.96 -37.09 -66.02
C VAL A 27 -32.50 -35.66 -66.24
N LEU A 28 -32.74 -35.07 -67.41
CA LEU A 28 -32.38 -33.65 -67.68
C LEU A 28 -33.13 -32.65 -66.78
N LYS A 29 -34.42 -32.91 -66.55
CA LYS A 29 -35.20 -32.11 -65.59
C LYS A 29 -34.65 -32.19 -64.16
N GLU A 30 -34.26 -33.42 -63.72
CA GLU A 30 -33.71 -33.61 -62.41
C GLU A 30 -32.31 -32.96 -62.30
N ILE A 31 -31.43 -33.08 -63.32
CA ILE A 31 -30.14 -32.38 -63.38
C ILE A 31 -30.38 -30.85 -63.31
N SER A 32 -31.32 -30.30 -64.05
CA SER A 32 -31.63 -28.87 -64.03
C SER A 32 -32.15 -28.42 -62.63
N ARG A 33 -32.96 -29.25 -61.94
CA ARG A 33 -33.43 -28.98 -60.59
C ARG A 33 -32.28 -28.97 -59.59
N VAL A 34 -31.41 -30.02 -59.64
CA VAL A 34 -30.26 -30.14 -58.75
C VAL A 34 -29.26 -29.02 -58.99
N SER A 35 -28.99 -28.69 -60.26
CA SER A 35 -28.11 -27.59 -60.63
C SER A 35 -28.59 -26.22 -60.05
N LYS A 36 -29.91 -25.95 -60.12
CA LYS A 36 -30.48 -24.76 -59.52
C LYS A 36 -30.34 -24.75 -57.99
N GLN A 37 -30.50 -25.92 -57.38
CA GLN A 37 -30.36 -26.06 -55.94
C GLN A 37 -28.89 -25.83 -55.51
N VAL A 38 -27.91 -26.44 -56.22
CA VAL A 38 -26.48 -26.24 -55.98
C VAL A 38 -26.09 -24.76 -56.10
N ASN A 39 -26.64 -24.09 -57.14
CA ASN A 39 -26.35 -22.66 -57.33
C ASN A 39 -26.87 -21.82 -56.17
N ALA A 40 -28.11 -22.10 -55.70
CA ALA A 40 -28.69 -21.40 -54.52
C ALA A 40 -27.90 -21.67 -53.25
N GLU A 41 -27.40 -22.90 -53.04
CA GLU A 41 -26.54 -23.27 -51.90
C GLU A 41 -25.17 -22.59 -52.02
N ALA A 42 -24.58 -22.50 -53.19
CA ALA A 42 -23.33 -21.77 -53.45
C ALA A 42 -23.44 -20.27 -53.13
N GLU A 43 -24.54 -19.59 -53.55
CA GLU A 43 -24.83 -18.21 -53.19
C GLU A 43 -24.95 -18.05 -51.65
N GLN A 44 -25.59 -19.02 -50.96
CA GLN A 44 -25.75 -18.97 -49.52
C GLN A 44 -24.41 -19.16 -48.80
N VAL A 45 -23.53 -20.03 -49.31
CA VAL A 45 -22.15 -20.19 -48.79
C VAL A 45 -21.35 -18.92 -48.98
N SER A 46 -21.43 -18.28 -50.16
CA SER A 46 -20.75 -17.01 -50.45
C SER A 46 -21.18 -15.90 -49.48
N ASN A 47 -22.48 -15.73 -49.28
CA ASN A 47 -23.01 -14.72 -48.34
C ASN A 47 -22.58 -14.98 -46.86
N ARG A 48 -22.51 -16.24 -46.48
CA ARG A 48 -22.03 -16.63 -45.14
C ARG A 48 -20.53 -16.39 -45.02
N ALA A 49 -19.76 -16.66 -46.03
CA ALA A 49 -18.34 -16.39 -46.10
C ALA A 49 -18.06 -14.89 -45.92
N GLU A 50 -18.80 -14.02 -46.63
CA GLU A 50 -18.68 -12.58 -46.49
C GLU A 50 -19.00 -12.10 -45.06
N SER A 51 -20.07 -12.61 -44.46
CA SER A 51 -20.43 -12.29 -43.06
C SER A 51 -19.37 -12.76 -42.07
N LEU A 52 -18.77 -13.94 -42.30
CA LEU A 52 -17.69 -14.46 -41.45
C LEU A 52 -16.41 -13.64 -41.63
N SER A 53 -16.12 -13.15 -42.85
CA SER A 53 -14.99 -12.27 -43.13
C SER A 53 -15.09 -10.97 -42.33
N GLN A 54 -16.28 -10.36 -42.40
CA GLN A 54 -16.55 -9.13 -41.64
C GLN A 54 -16.37 -9.37 -40.12
N GLY A 55 -16.97 -10.45 -39.61
CA GLY A 55 -16.84 -10.79 -38.19
C GLY A 55 -15.41 -11.10 -37.76
N ALA A 56 -14.64 -11.76 -38.61
CA ALA A 56 -13.21 -12.03 -38.34
C ALA A 56 -12.37 -10.75 -38.31
N SER A 57 -12.67 -9.79 -39.20
CA SER A 57 -12.01 -8.47 -39.21
C SER A 57 -12.31 -7.67 -37.95
N GLU A 58 -13.56 -7.66 -37.49
CA GLU A 58 -13.97 -7.00 -36.24
C GLU A 58 -13.31 -7.68 -35.00
N GLN A 59 -13.25 -9.02 -35.02
CA GLN A 59 -12.55 -9.76 -33.97
C GLN A 59 -11.05 -9.45 -33.93
N ALA A 60 -10.39 -9.35 -35.08
CA ALA A 60 -8.97 -9.01 -35.18
C ALA A 60 -8.69 -7.63 -34.57
N SER A 61 -9.53 -6.63 -34.85
CA SER A 61 -9.45 -5.30 -34.25
C SER A 61 -9.62 -5.34 -32.74
N SER A 62 -10.64 -6.08 -32.25
CA SER A 62 -10.90 -6.24 -30.81
C SER A 62 -9.76 -6.95 -30.09
N ILE A 63 -9.13 -7.94 -30.71
CA ILE A 63 -7.94 -8.64 -30.17
C ILE A 63 -6.77 -7.68 -30.04
N GLN A 64 -6.55 -6.79 -31.02
CA GLN A 64 -5.48 -5.79 -30.94
C GLN A 64 -5.73 -4.83 -29.77
N GLU A 65 -6.94 -4.30 -29.61
CA GLU A 65 -7.30 -3.44 -28.48
C GLU A 65 -7.14 -4.14 -27.13
N LEU A 66 -7.51 -5.43 -27.05
CA LEU A 66 -7.31 -6.24 -25.86
C LEU A 66 -5.82 -6.48 -25.57
N SER A 67 -5.01 -6.69 -26.61
CA SER A 67 -3.55 -6.85 -26.46
C SER A 67 -2.93 -5.59 -25.88
N ASP A 68 -3.27 -4.43 -26.41
CA ASP A 68 -2.77 -3.13 -25.93
C ASP A 68 -3.21 -2.88 -24.45
N ALA A 69 -4.45 -3.24 -24.10
CA ALA A 69 -4.95 -3.15 -22.74
C ALA A 69 -4.21 -4.10 -21.77
N ILE A 70 -3.88 -5.31 -22.20
CA ILE A 70 -3.13 -6.29 -21.42
C ILE A 70 -1.68 -5.83 -21.21
N ASP A 71 -1.05 -5.25 -22.20
CA ASP A 71 0.31 -4.69 -22.07
C ASP A 71 0.31 -3.52 -21.07
N TYR A 72 -0.69 -2.64 -21.13
CA TYR A 72 -0.86 -1.58 -20.15
C TYR A 72 -1.06 -2.12 -18.73
N ILE A 73 -1.93 -3.14 -18.54
CA ILE A 73 -2.14 -3.78 -17.23
C ILE A 73 -0.84 -4.42 -16.72
N SER A 74 -0.06 -5.05 -17.60
CA SER A 74 1.24 -5.64 -17.26
C SER A 74 2.21 -4.59 -16.70
N GLU A 75 2.27 -3.41 -17.32
CA GLU A 75 3.08 -2.29 -16.85
C GLU A 75 2.61 -1.77 -15.50
N GLN A 76 1.29 -1.64 -15.30
CA GLN A 76 0.72 -1.20 -14.01
C GLN A 76 1.00 -2.19 -12.88
N VAL A 77 0.93 -3.49 -13.15
CA VAL A 77 1.25 -4.54 -12.17
C VAL A 77 2.73 -4.47 -11.77
N ASN A 78 3.64 -4.32 -12.73
CA ASN A 78 5.06 -4.16 -12.45
C ASN A 78 5.35 -2.87 -11.66
N THR A 79 4.68 -1.78 -11.98
CA THR A 79 4.78 -0.51 -11.27
C THR A 79 4.28 -0.65 -9.84
N THR A 80 3.17 -1.35 -9.62
CA THR A 80 2.62 -1.63 -8.28
C THR A 80 3.59 -2.47 -7.45
N ALA A 81 4.19 -3.52 -8.02
CA ALA A 81 5.20 -4.32 -7.35
C ALA A 81 6.43 -3.50 -6.95
N ASN A 82 6.88 -2.59 -7.81
CA ASN A 82 7.99 -1.70 -7.53
C ASN A 82 7.67 -0.71 -6.39
N PHE A 83 6.47 -0.11 -6.39
CA PHE A 83 6.04 0.78 -5.31
C PHE A 83 5.92 0.04 -3.98
N ALA A 84 5.43 -1.20 -3.98
CA ALA A 84 5.40 -2.04 -2.79
C ALA A 84 6.81 -2.28 -2.24
N ASN A 85 7.79 -2.56 -3.10
CA ASN A 85 9.18 -2.74 -2.67
C ASN A 85 9.78 -1.45 -2.08
N ILE A 86 9.53 -0.30 -2.70
CA ILE A 86 9.97 1.00 -2.17
C ILE A 86 9.32 1.29 -0.80
N ALA A 87 8.01 1.05 -0.68
CA ALA A 87 7.28 1.25 0.57
C ALA A 87 7.82 0.36 1.70
N GLU A 88 8.20 -0.89 1.41
CA GLU A 88 8.84 -1.78 2.38
C GLU A 88 10.21 -1.25 2.82
N GLN A 89 11.04 -0.78 1.91
CA GLN A 89 12.34 -0.21 2.25
C GLN A 89 12.20 1.03 3.15
N GLU A 90 11.27 1.93 2.83
CA GLU A 90 10.97 3.11 3.65
C GLU A 90 10.43 2.73 5.04
N ASN A 91 9.58 1.70 5.10
CA ASN A 91 9.04 1.18 6.36
C ASN A 91 10.13 0.61 7.26
N VAL A 92 11.05 -0.18 6.70
CA VAL A 92 12.21 -0.72 7.43
C VAL A 92 13.09 0.40 7.98
N GLN A 93 13.39 1.42 7.17
CA GLN A 93 14.20 2.57 7.64
C GLN A 93 13.46 3.36 8.73
N SER A 94 12.15 3.50 8.63
CA SER A 94 11.35 4.17 9.66
C SER A 94 11.37 3.39 10.97
N HIS A 95 11.26 2.07 10.91
CA HIS A 95 11.35 1.19 12.07
C HIS A 95 12.68 1.35 12.81
N GLU A 96 13.82 1.36 12.11
CA GLU A 96 15.14 1.59 12.67
C GLU A 96 15.25 2.95 13.40
N LYS A 97 14.71 4.01 12.76
CA LYS A 97 14.71 5.36 13.37
C LYS A 97 13.87 5.41 14.64
N ILE A 98 12.70 4.76 14.63
CA ILE A 98 11.81 4.71 15.81
C ILE A 98 12.47 3.95 16.94
N LYS A 99 13.15 2.83 16.65
CA LYS A 99 13.92 2.07 17.63
C LYS A 99 14.98 2.95 18.31
N THR A 100 15.76 3.68 17.51
CA THR A 100 16.75 4.63 18.03
C THR A 100 16.14 5.72 18.88
N CYS A 101 14.97 6.27 18.48
CA CYS A 101 14.22 7.24 19.28
C CYS A 101 13.77 6.65 20.63
N SER A 102 13.31 5.39 20.65
CA SER A 102 12.92 4.71 21.90
C SER A 102 14.12 4.52 22.84
N GLU A 103 15.30 4.18 22.31
CA GLU A 103 16.55 4.11 23.08
C GLU A 103 16.87 5.47 23.71
N TYR A 104 16.81 6.57 22.98
CA TYR A 104 17.02 7.92 23.52
C TYR A 104 15.97 8.33 24.56
N MET A 105 14.71 7.89 24.40
CA MET A 105 13.68 8.15 25.42
C MET A 105 14.00 7.42 26.73
N ASN A 106 14.51 6.21 26.66
CA ASN A 106 14.94 5.48 27.86
C ASN A 106 16.13 6.18 28.56
N GLU A 107 17.12 6.61 27.79
CA GLU A 107 18.26 7.39 28.34
C GLU A 107 17.78 8.70 28.98
N LEU A 108 16.79 9.36 28.38
CA LEU A 108 16.19 10.59 28.92
C LEU A 108 15.48 10.32 30.25
N VAL A 109 14.74 9.20 30.38
CA VAL A 109 14.11 8.81 31.64
C VAL A 109 15.15 8.58 32.74
N GLU A 110 16.24 7.85 32.44
CA GLU A 110 17.35 7.64 33.37
C GLU A 110 17.98 8.96 33.81
N ALA A 111 18.19 9.88 32.86
CA ALA A 111 18.77 11.19 33.18
C ALA A 111 17.83 12.01 34.10
N MET A 112 16.52 11.96 33.86
CA MET A 112 15.52 12.61 34.72
C MET A 112 15.52 12.02 36.14
N GLU A 113 15.62 10.70 36.28
CA GLU A 113 15.71 10.03 37.58
C GLU A 113 16.99 10.44 38.35
N MET A 114 18.11 10.56 37.64
CA MET A 114 19.33 11.06 38.25
C MET A 114 19.20 12.51 38.73
N ILE A 115 18.58 13.39 37.93
CA ILE A 115 18.35 14.80 38.32
C ILE A 115 17.43 14.87 39.54
N ASP A 116 16.36 14.06 39.57
CA ASP A 116 15.46 13.98 40.73
C ASP A 116 16.21 13.57 42.00
N GLY A 117 17.03 12.50 41.91
CA GLY A 117 17.87 12.04 43.04
C GLY A 117 18.82 13.12 43.54
N LYS A 118 19.51 13.81 42.63
CA LYS A 118 20.44 14.90 42.99
C LYS A 118 19.70 16.12 43.57
N SER A 119 18.51 16.45 43.04
CA SER A 119 17.70 17.53 43.58
C SER A 119 17.23 17.26 45.02
N LYS A 120 16.87 16.01 45.33
CA LYS A 120 16.56 15.57 46.70
C LYS A 120 17.74 15.64 47.64
N GLU A 121 18.95 15.32 47.18
CA GLU A 121 20.20 15.52 47.93
C GLU A 121 20.45 17.00 48.23
N ILE A 122 20.28 17.88 47.26
CA ILE A 122 20.41 19.34 47.43
C ILE A 122 19.45 19.87 48.49
N ILE A 123 18.16 19.43 48.47
CA ILE A 123 17.18 19.82 49.46
C ILE A 123 17.69 19.51 50.87
N LYS A 124 18.33 18.34 51.11
CA LYS A 124 18.91 17.99 52.42
C LYS A 124 20.05 18.94 52.81
N VAL A 125 20.90 19.30 51.87
CA VAL A 125 22.00 20.25 52.13
C VAL A 125 21.46 21.63 52.48
N ILE A 126 20.47 22.13 51.70
CA ILE A 126 19.83 23.42 51.98
C ILE A 126 19.18 23.45 53.34
N LYS A 127 18.50 22.37 53.75
CA LYS A 127 17.94 22.26 55.12
C LYS A 127 19.02 22.37 56.18
N THR A 128 20.18 21.72 56.00
CA THR A 128 21.32 21.84 56.91
C THR A 128 21.86 23.27 56.98
N ILE A 129 21.89 23.99 55.85
CA ILE A 129 22.32 25.41 55.80
C ILE A 129 21.29 26.29 56.58
N ASP A 130 20.00 26.06 56.41
CA ASP A 130 18.96 26.78 57.18
C ASP A 130 19.08 26.53 58.67
N ASP A 131 19.32 25.28 59.10
CA ASP A 131 19.61 24.89 60.50
C ASP A 131 20.85 25.60 61.04
N ILE A 132 21.93 25.67 60.27
CA ILE A 132 23.15 26.40 60.67
C ILE A 132 22.90 27.90 60.79
N ALA A 133 22.17 28.48 59.85
CA ALA A 133 21.76 29.89 59.90
C ALA A 133 20.92 30.20 61.16
N SER A 134 19.99 29.32 61.47
CA SER A 134 19.14 29.44 62.69
C SER A 134 20.02 29.34 63.97
N GLN A 135 20.94 28.39 64.06
CA GLN A 135 21.85 28.27 65.19
C GLN A 135 22.77 29.49 65.31
N THR A 136 23.29 29.99 64.17
CA THR A 136 24.13 31.20 64.15
C THR A 136 23.37 32.43 64.63
N LYS A 137 22.09 32.55 64.24
CA LYS A 137 21.20 33.60 64.74
C LYS A 137 21.03 33.54 66.26
N ILE A 138 20.82 32.34 66.82
CA ILE A 138 20.70 32.15 68.27
C ILE A 138 22.03 32.50 69.00
N LEU A 139 23.16 32.05 68.44
CA LEU A 139 24.48 32.37 68.96
C LEU A 139 24.76 33.86 69.00
N SER A 140 24.43 34.56 67.90
CA SER A 140 24.61 36.02 67.78
C SER A 140 23.69 36.78 68.74
N LEU A 141 22.45 36.29 68.97
CA LEU A 141 21.55 36.87 69.98
C LEU A 141 22.13 36.75 71.40
N ASN A 142 22.67 35.56 71.76
CA ASN A 142 23.32 35.34 73.05
C ASN A 142 24.53 36.22 73.20
N ALA A 143 25.36 36.38 72.14
CA ALA A 143 26.52 37.32 72.16
C ALA A 143 26.09 38.76 72.30
N THR A 144 24.98 39.20 71.69
CA THR A 144 24.43 40.56 71.85
C THR A 144 23.99 40.82 73.29
N ILE A 145 23.35 39.84 73.95
CA ILE A 145 22.93 39.90 75.36
C ILE A 145 24.14 40.05 76.26
N GLU A 146 25.18 39.24 76.08
CA GLU A 146 26.37 39.29 76.93
C GLU A 146 27.20 40.57 76.70
N ALA A 147 27.26 41.05 75.45
CA ALA A 147 27.89 42.33 75.14
C ALA A 147 27.17 43.51 75.81
N SER A 148 25.84 43.50 75.88
CA SER A 148 25.02 44.45 76.61
C SER A 148 25.28 44.39 78.14
N ARG A 149 25.51 43.20 78.67
CA ARG A 149 25.82 42.95 80.11
C ARG A 149 27.17 43.51 80.49
N ALA A 150 28.15 43.54 79.58
CA ALA A 150 29.48 44.14 79.76
C ALA A 150 29.47 45.69 79.67
N GLY A 151 28.37 46.31 79.40
CA GLY A 151 28.17 47.80 79.39
C GLY A 151 29.06 48.49 78.32
N VAL A 152 29.80 49.52 78.74
CA VAL A 152 30.61 50.34 77.84
C VAL A 152 31.75 49.50 77.14
N ALA A 153 32.32 48.55 77.88
CA ALA A 153 33.36 47.69 77.35
C ALA A 153 32.89 46.71 76.24
N GLY A 154 31.58 46.40 76.23
CA GLY A 154 30.96 45.45 75.25
C GLY A 154 30.43 46.12 73.98
N ARG A 155 30.46 47.43 73.78
CA ARG A 155 29.86 48.15 72.65
C ARG A 155 30.37 47.64 71.30
N GLY A 156 31.70 47.45 71.12
CA GLY A 156 32.22 46.93 69.87
C GLY A 156 31.75 45.52 69.55
N PHE A 157 31.68 44.64 70.58
CA PHE A 157 31.18 43.27 70.45
C PHE A 157 29.66 43.25 70.10
N ALA A 158 28.86 44.15 70.64
CA ALA A 158 27.42 44.26 70.36
C ALA A 158 27.18 44.61 68.86
N ILE A 159 28.00 45.47 68.24
CA ILE A 159 27.91 45.79 66.79
C ILE A 159 28.22 44.56 65.96
N VAL A 160 29.27 43.83 66.23
CA VAL A 160 29.66 42.59 65.53
C VAL A 160 28.57 41.53 65.69
N ALA A 161 28.07 41.31 66.92
CA ALA A 161 26.99 40.35 67.17
C ALA A 161 25.71 40.67 66.36
N ASN A 162 25.34 41.93 66.31
CA ASN A 162 24.20 42.34 65.45
C ASN A 162 24.45 42.14 63.94
N GLU A 163 25.68 42.36 63.46
CA GLU A 163 26.00 42.11 62.08
C GLU A 163 25.98 40.60 61.72
N VAL A 164 26.47 39.74 62.65
CA VAL A 164 26.39 38.25 62.49
C VAL A 164 24.92 37.82 62.50
N LYS A 165 24.05 38.40 63.34
CA LYS A 165 22.61 38.14 63.31
C LYS A 165 21.97 38.54 62.00
N ASN A 166 22.36 39.67 61.41
CA ASN A 166 21.85 40.11 60.11
C ASN A 166 22.30 39.18 59.01
N LEU A 167 23.55 38.74 59.05
CA LEU A 167 24.10 37.77 58.08
C LEU A 167 23.41 36.39 58.16
N ALA A 168 23.16 35.93 59.42
CA ALA A 168 22.39 34.71 59.62
C ALA A 168 20.98 34.78 59.07
N ASN A 169 20.26 35.90 59.27
CA ASN A 169 18.96 36.11 58.67
C ASN A 169 18.98 36.05 57.13
N LYS A 170 19.95 36.78 56.51
CA LYS A 170 20.15 36.74 55.06
C LYS A 170 20.46 35.34 54.53
N SER A 171 21.28 34.57 55.29
CA SER A 171 21.61 33.19 54.94
C SER A 171 20.38 32.26 55.00
N ALA A 172 19.52 32.38 56.04
CA ALA A 172 18.29 31.64 56.14
C ALA A 172 17.30 31.98 55.01
N GLU A 173 17.19 33.27 54.66
CA GLU A 173 16.34 33.69 53.52
C GLU A 173 16.84 33.15 52.20
N ALA A 174 18.16 33.20 51.94
CA ALA A 174 18.79 32.63 50.76
C ALA A 174 18.55 31.11 50.69
N ALA A 175 18.75 30.39 51.79
CA ALA A 175 18.47 28.95 51.89
C ALA A 175 16.99 28.64 51.54
N LYS A 176 16.05 29.37 52.14
CA LYS A 176 14.62 29.20 51.84
C LYS A 176 14.30 29.45 50.35
N ASN A 177 14.83 30.51 49.77
CA ASN A 177 14.62 30.81 48.33
C ASN A 177 15.23 29.72 47.44
N THR A 178 16.40 29.21 47.81
CA THR A 178 17.02 28.10 47.07
C THR A 178 16.19 26.82 47.18
N ALA A 179 15.63 26.51 48.37
CA ALA A 179 14.75 25.36 48.54
C ALA A 179 13.54 25.41 47.62
N LEU A 180 12.88 26.59 47.48
CA LEU A 180 11.74 26.80 46.58
C LEU A 180 12.13 26.59 45.12
N LEU A 181 13.33 27.06 44.69
CA LEU A 181 13.82 26.83 43.35
C LEU A 181 14.05 25.34 43.04
N ILE A 182 14.66 24.62 44.00
CA ILE A 182 14.88 23.17 43.82
C ILE A 182 13.54 22.39 43.84
N GLU A 183 12.59 22.75 44.68
CA GLU A 183 11.25 22.16 44.66
C GLU A 183 10.57 22.35 43.29
N SER A 184 10.70 23.55 42.69
CA SER A 184 10.21 23.81 41.33
C SER A 184 10.93 22.95 40.28
N THR A 185 12.24 22.74 40.46
CA THR A 185 13.04 21.89 39.59
C THR A 185 12.56 20.42 39.66
N VAL A 186 12.32 19.89 40.87
CA VAL A 186 11.79 18.52 41.07
C VAL A 186 10.46 18.35 40.32
N LYS A 187 9.53 19.29 40.47
CA LYS A 187 8.24 19.26 39.75
C LYS A 187 8.43 19.28 38.21
N ALA A 188 9.40 20.05 37.70
CA ALA A 188 9.71 20.08 36.29
C ALA A 188 10.30 18.76 35.79
N VAL A 189 11.14 18.12 36.60
CA VAL A 189 11.75 16.81 36.31
C VAL A 189 10.70 15.71 36.33
N GLU A 190 9.80 15.69 37.32
CA GLU A 190 8.67 14.74 37.37
C GLU A 190 7.79 14.84 36.10
N LYS A 191 7.49 16.07 35.68
CA LYS A 191 6.75 16.32 34.44
C LYS A 191 7.54 15.83 33.20
N GLY A 192 8.85 16.07 33.16
CA GLY A 192 9.72 15.62 32.08
C GLY A 192 9.74 14.10 31.98
N SER A 193 9.92 13.42 33.11
CA SER A 193 9.86 11.94 33.16
C SER A 193 8.51 11.38 32.69
N TYR A 194 7.41 11.97 33.14
CA TYR A 194 6.07 11.57 32.69
C TYR A 194 5.91 11.72 31.16
N ILE A 195 6.29 12.88 30.59
CA ILE A 195 6.21 13.13 29.15
C ILE A 195 7.07 12.10 28.38
N SER A 196 8.30 11.82 28.87
CA SER A 196 9.20 10.85 28.23
C SER A 196 8.59 9.45 28.20
N ASN A 197 7.98 9.00 29.30
CA ASN A 197 7.31 7.69 29.36
C ASN A 197 6.10 7.61 28.41
N VAL A 198 5.25 8.65 28.34
CA VAL A 198 4.12 8.69 27.41
C VAL A 198 4.62 8.70 25.96
N THR A 199 5.70 9.43 25.67
CA THR A 199 6.30 9.44 24.33
C THR A 199 6.85 8.07 23.96
N ASN A 200 7.52 7.36 24.87
CA ASN A 200 8.02 6.03 24.62
C ASN A 200 6.89 5.03 24.36
N GLN A 201 5.78 5.11 25.07
CA GLN A 201 4.59 4.31 24.79
C GLN A 201 4.03 4.60 23.39
N SER A 202 3.92 5.88 23.01
CA SER A 202 3.46 6.26 21.65
C SER A 202 4.40 5.74 20.55
N LEU A 203 5.72 5.72 20.80
CA LEU A 203 6.67 5.14 19.87
C LEU A 203 6.47 3.63 19.69
N GLN A 204 6.11 2.90 20.75
CA GLN A 204 5.76 1.48 20.66
C GLN A 204 4.52 1.25 19.80
N GLU A 205 3.48 2.07 19.93
CA GLU A 205 2.28 2.00 19.09
C GLU A 205 2.61 2.27 17.61
N VAL A 206 3.57 3.16 17.34
CA VAL A 206 4.06 3.41 15.97
C VAL A 206 4.81 2.20 15.43
N VAL A 207 5.61 1.50 16.25
CA VAL A 207 6.27 0.24 15.84
C VAL A 207 5.25 -0.82 15.45
N GLU A 208 4.22 -1.04 16.28
CA GLU A 208 3.15 -2.00 15.94
C GLU A 208 2.40 -1.64 14.65
N SER A 209 2.22 -0.33 14.42
CA SER A 209 1.60 0.15 13.18
C SER A 209 2.50 -0.08 11.96
N ALA A 210 3.80 0.12 12.09
CA ALA A 210 4.79 -0.15 11.05
C ALA A 210 4.84 -1.63 10.68
N GLU A 211 4.71 -2.54 11.66
CA GLU A 211 4.62 -3.99 11.39
C GLU A 211 3.38 -4.36 10.57
N LYS A 212 2.22 -3.74 10.88
CA LYS A 212 0.99 -3.94 10.09
C LYS A 212 1.13 -3.41 8.66
N VAL A 213 1.81 -2.29 8.50
CA VAL A 213 2.14 -1.74 7.17
C VAL A 213 3.02 -2.70 6.39
N SER A 214 4.07 -3.27 6.99
CA SER A 214 4.94 -4.26 6.35
C SER A 214 4.15 -5.49 5.88
N GLN A 215 3.25 -6.02 6.71
CA GLN A 215 2.37 -7.13 6.33
C GLN A 215 1.47 -6.78 5.13
N SER A 216 0.90 -5.57 5.12
CA SER A 216 0.05 -5.10 4.04
C SER A 216 0.83 -4.94 2.73
N VAL A 217 2.03 -4.38 2.79
CA VAL A 217 2.94 -4.21 1.64
C VAL A 217 3.37 -5.57 1.08
N SER A 218 3.69 -6.54 1.95
CA SER A 218 3.99 -7.91 1.53
C SER A 218 2.82 -8.55 0.78
N SER A 219 1.58 -8.36 1.27
CA SER A 219 0.37 -8.87 0.60
C SER A 219 0.14 -8.19 -0.76
N ILE A 220 0.44 -6.89 -0.89
CA ILE A 220 0.37 -6.18 -2.17
C ILE A 220 1.38 -6.77 -3.16
N PHE A 221 2.60 -7.05 -2.72
CA PHE A 221 3.64 -7.64 -3.56
C PHE A 221 3.25 -9.04 -4.06
N GLU A 222 2.72 -9.90 -3.17
CA GLU A 222 2.20 -11.22 -3.55
C GLU A 222 1.05 -11.11 -4.56
N THR A 223 0.09 -10.20 -4.30
CA THR A 223 -1.04 -9.97 -5.21
C THR A 223 -0.57 -9.48 -6.58
N ALA A 224 0.39 -8.56 -6.64
CA ALA A 224 0.96 -8.09 -7.90
C ALA A 224 1.65 -9.23 -8.66
N ARG A 225 2.34 -10.13 -7.97
CA ARG A 225 2.96 -11.31 -8.58
C ARG A 225 1.90 -12.26 -9.17
N ASP A 226 0.83 -12.51 -8.46
CA ASP A 226 -0.27 -13.36 -8.94
C ASP A 226 -1.00 -12.72 -10.12
N GLN A 227 -1.20 -11.40 -10.09
CA GLN A 227 -1.73 -10.63 -11.22
C GLN A 227 -0.82 -10.73 -12.45
N SER A 228 0.51 -10.63 -12.29
CA SER A 228 1.47 -10.79 -13.39
C SER A 228 1.34 -12.18 -14.05
N GLN A 229 1.17 -13.24 -13.26
CA GLN A 229 0.95 -14.57 -13.79
C GLN A 229 -0.40 -14.69 -14.53
N ALA A 230 -1.45 -14.04 -14.02
CA ALA A 230 -2.77 -14.02 -14.67
C ALA A 230 -2.71 -13.28 -16.01
N VAL A 231 -2.06 -12.12 -16.05
CA VAL A 231 -1.82 -11.32 -17.27
C VAL A 231 -1.09 -12.14 -18.33
N ASN A 232 -0.03 -12.86 -17.95
CA ASN A 232 0.69 -13.74 -18.86
C ASN A 232 -0.20 -14.84 -19.45
N ARG A 233 -1.07 -15.44 -18.65
CA ARG A 233 -2.04 -16.45 -19.13
C ARG A 233 -3.06 -15.84 -20.10
N ILE A 234 -3.55 -14.63 -19.82
CA ILE A 234 -4.49 -13.92 -20.70
C ILE A 234 -3.80 -13.60 -22.03
N SER A 235 -2.56 -13.10 -22.01
CA SER A 235 -1.77 -12.83 -23.22
C SER A 235 -1.59 -14.09 -24.09
N GLN A 236 -1.30 -15.25 -23.48
CA GLN A 236 -1.25 -16.53 -24.20
C GLN A 236 -2.60 -16.91 -24.80
N GLY A 237 -3.71 -16.69 -24.05
CA GLY A 237 -5.06 -16.94 -24.54
C GLY A 237 -5.41 -16.05 -25.75
N LEU A 238 -5.07 -14.76 -25.68
CA LEU A 238 -5.27 -13.83 -26.80
C LEU A 238 -4.53 -14.26 -28.06
N LYS A 239 -3.28 -14.74 -27.91
CA LYS A 239 -2.51 -15.28 -29.04
C LYS A 239 -3.18 -16.50 -29.67
N GLN A 240 -3.79 -17.38 -28.86
CA GLN A 240 -4.54 -18.52 -29.37
C GLN A 240 -5.81 -18.06 -30.12
N ILE A 241 -6.55 -17.08 -29.57
CA ILE A 241 -7.74 -16.53 -30.24
C ILE A 241 -7.34 -15.85 -31.56
N SER A 242 -6.24 -15.09 -31.60
CA SER A 242 -5.71 -14.49 -32.82
C SER A 242 -5.43 -15.53 -33.89
N ASN A 243 -4.84 -16.67 -33.54
CA ASN A 243 -4.60 -17.77 -34.47
C ASN A 243 -5.92 -18.36 -35.01
N VAL A 244 -6.95 -18.47 -34.20
CA VAL A 244 -8.29 -18.95 -34.62
C VAL A 244 -8.95 -17.95 -35.59
N VAL A 245 -8.84 -16.66 -35.30
CA VAL A 245 -9.37 -15.60 -36.17
C VAL A 245 -8.65 -15.63 -37.53
N GLN A 246 -7.34 -15.80 -37.53
CA GLN A 246 -6.60 -15.96 -38.80
C GLN A 246 -7.02 -17.22 -39.58
N ALA A 247 -7.21 -18.34 -38.89
CA ALA A 247 -7.72 -19.56 -39.55
C ALA A 247 -9.15 -19.38 -40.09
N ASN A 248 -10.01 -18.60 -39.43
CA ASN A 248 -11.32 -18.23 -39.94
C ASN A 248 -11.24 -17.42 -41.24
N CYS A 249 -10.27 -16.48 -41.33
CA CYS A 249 -10.03 -15.73 -42.57
C CYS A 249 -9.59 -16.64 -43.73
N ASP A 250 -8.73 -17.63 -43.44
CA ASP A 250 -8.29 -18.59 -44.47
C ASP A 250 -9.48 -19.46 -44.93
N VAL A 251 -10.31 -19.96 -44.03
CA VAL A 251 -11.54 -20.73 -44.39
C VAL A 251 -12.53 -19.90 -45.20
N VAL A 252 -12.68 -18.61 -44.89
CA VAL A 252 -13.49 -17.69 -45.68
C VAL A 252 -12.99 -17.59 -47.11
N MET A 253 -11.69 -17.42 -47.29
CA MET A 253 -11.07 -17.30 -48.63
C MET A 253 -11.26 -18.58 -49.43
N ASP A 254 -11.05 -19.75 -48.81
CA ASP A 254 -11.27 -21.05 -49.44
C ASP A 254 -12.76 -21.26 -49.81
N SER A 255 -13.69 -20.88 -48.94
CA SER A 255 -15.14 -20.98 -49.19
C SER A 255 -15.61 -20.07 -50.33
N ALA A 256 -15.07 -18.86 -50.41
CA ALA A 256 -15.36 -17.93 -51.52
C ALA A 256 -14.84 -18.50 -52.86
N MET A 257 -13.62 -19.07 -52.89
CA MET A 257 -13.05 -19.70 -54.09
C MET A 257 -13.84 -20.97 -54.53
N ALA A 258 -14.35 -21.77 -53.59
CA ALA A 258 -15.13 -22.95 -53.90
C ALA A 258 -16.58 -22.67 -54.33
N SER A 259 -17.09 -21.48 -54.04
CA SER A 259 -18.48 -21.06 -54.37
C SER A 259 -18.58 -20.27 -55.69
N GLY A 260 -17.46 -19.81 -56.25
CA GLY A 260 -17.41 -19.11 -57.55
C GLY A 260 -17.08 -20.05 -58.68
#